data_51aa4f0381d8b6ab00a185abee86367a
#
_entry.id   51aa4f0381d8b6ab00a185abee86367a
#
_cell.length_a   1.000
_cell.length_b   1.000
_cell.length_c   1.000
_cell.angle_alpha   90.00
_cell.angle_beta   90.00
_cell.angle_gamma   90.00
#
_symmetry.space_group_name_H-M   'P 1'
#
loop_
_entity.id
_entity.type
_entity.pdbx_description
1 polymer ?
#
loop_
_entity_poly.entity_id
_entity_poly.type
_entity_poly.pdbx_seq_one_letter_code
_entity_poly.pdbx_strand_id
1 'polypeptide(L)'
;YINTPSGRAAVISCTADFSPGAEAGEQSRDFIGRPGINSLGIKEVVYVRNDDLKALNEIADKTKLNAEMLDDQKHGYLLPPEEGEVRFGNMIFRLGEPKVLSEVSKTDLKRIKTAIRDAKFQADTVLVSVHSHCFEGETLETTPEFLKDFAHMCIDEGAHAVIGHGPHLLRPFEIYNGLPIFYSLGDFILHLENCKIIPYDFYQKYGVAPEEGVYEVFKSRTRDF
;
A
#
# COMPACT_ATOMS: atom_id res chain seq x y z
N TYR A 1 7.26 -13.05 -17.51
CA TYR A 1 7.41 -12.79 -18.95
C TYR A 1 6.40 -13.61 -19.73
N ILE A 2 5.80 -13.00 -20.75
CA ILE A 2 4.81 -13.62 -21.65
C ILE A 2 5.29 -13.36 -23.07
N ASN A 3 5.44 -14.43 -23.88
CA ASN A 3 5.71 -14.30 -25.30
C ASN A 3 4.40 -14.16 -26.07
N THR A 4 4.30 -13.15 -26.92
CA THR A 4 3.15 -12.87 -27.77
C THR A 4 3.59 -12.86 -29.23
N PRO A 5 2.67 -12.93 -30.21
CA PRO A 5 3.04 -12.82 -31.62
C PRO A 5 3.72 -11.49 -31.99
N SER A 6 3.50 -10.42 -31.20
CA SER A 6 4.06 -9.10 -31.44
C SER A 6 5.28 -8.78 -30.56
N GLY A 7 5.81 -9.75 -29.82
CA GLY A 7 6.97 -9.55 -28.96
C GLY A 7 6.79 -10.12 -27.55
N ARG A 8 7.77 -9.88 -26.71
CA ARG A 8 7.79 -10.36 -25.33
C ARG A 8 7.34 -9.25 -24.36
N ALA A 9 6.39 -9.56 -23.49
CA ALA A 9 5.94 -8.67 -22.44
C ALA A 9 6.45 -9.11 -21.05
N ALA A 10 6.86 -8.17 -20.24
CA ALA A 10 7.13 -8.34 -18.82
C ALA A 10 6.05 -7.65 -17.99
N VAL A 11 5.58 -8.31 -16.94
CA VAL A 11 4.71 -7.71 -15.94
C VAL A 11 5.43 -7.76 -14.59
N ILE A 12 5.57 -6.61 -13.95
CA ILE A 12 6.13 -6.45 -12.61
C ILE A 12 4.99 -6.01 -11.72
N SER A 13 4.59 -6.90 -10.79
CA SER A 13 3.51 -6.60 -9.84
C SER A 13 4.07 -6.29 -8.46
N CYS A 14 3.49 -5.30 -7.79
CA CYS A 14 3.77 -4.97 -6.39
C CYS A 14 2.49 -4.58 -5.65
N THR A 15 2.55 -4.58 -4.33
CA THR A 15 1.41 -4.20 -3.48
C THR A 15 1.84 -3.35 -2.30
N ALA A 16 1.05 -2.30 -2.03
CA ALA A 16 1.16 -1.48 -0.82
C ALA A 16 0.35 -2.05 0.36
N ASP A 17 -0.56 -2.99 0.07
CA ASP A 17 -1.43 -3.60 1.06
C ASP A 17 -0.96 -5.02 1.39
N PHE A 18 -0.39 -5.19 2.57
CA PHE A 18 0.10 -6.49 3.05
C PHE A 18 0.21 -6.53 4.57
N SER A 19 0.16 -7.73 5.12
CA SER A 19 0.43 -7.95 6.54
C SER A 19 1.94 -7.98 6.79
N PRO A 20 2.42 -7.42 7.90
CA PRO A 20 3.83 -7.52 8.29
C PRO A 20 4.33 -8.98 8.25
N GLY A 21 5.49 -9.19 7.64
CA GLY A 21 6.08 -10.52 7.48
C GLY A 21 5.66 -11.28 6.21
N ALA A 22 4.72 -10.76 5.41
CA ALA A 22 4.33 -11.35 4.13
C ALA A 22 5.29 -11.01 2.98
N GLU A 23 6.15 -10.00 3.16
CA GLU A 23 7.11 -9.54 2.16
C GLU A 23 8.17 -10.62 1.87
N ALA A 24 8.62 -10.65 0.62
CA ALA A 24 9.79 -11.42 0.24
C ALA A 24 11.02 -10.86 0.97
N GLY A 25 11.80 -11.75 1.56
CA GLY A 25 13.07 -11.39 2.20
C GLY A 25 14.15 -11.09 1.15
N GLU A 26 15.05 -10.18 1.48
CA GLU A 26 16.19 -9.87 0.62
C GLU A 26 17.10 -11.10 0.46
N GLN A 27 17.59 -11.29 -0.75
CA GLN A 27 18.57 -12.32 -1.07
C GLN A 27 19.97 -11.71 -1.04
N SER A 28 20.91 -12.44 -0.47
CA SER A 28 22.33 -12.11 -0.57
C SER A 28 23.09 -13.20 -1.34
N ARG A 29 24.40 -13.00 -1.54
CA ARG A 29 25.25 -13.98 -2.20
C ARG A 29 25.19 -15.35 -1.52
N ASP A 30 25.15 -15.38 -0.20
CA ASP A 30 25.32 -16.59 0.60
C ASP A 30 24.01 -17.03 1.29
N PHE A 31 22.94 -16.23 1.19
CA PHE A 31 21.65 -16.50 1.82
C PHE A 31 20.50 -16.36 0.84
N ILE A 32 19.67 -17.37 0.76
CA ILE A 32 18.44 -17.37 -0.04
C ILE A 32 17.41 -16.48 0.67
N GLY A 33 16.78 -15.57 -0.07
CA GLY A 33 15.69 -14.74 0.42
C GLY A 33 14.45 -15.57 0.74
N ARG A 34 13.69 -15.15 1.76
CA ARG A 34 12.39 -15.76 2.08
C ARG A 34 11.43 -15.49 0.93
N PRO A 35 10.67 -16.51 0.44
CA PRO A 35 9.57 -16.28 -0.50
C PRO A 35 8.50 -15.37 0.12
N GLY A 36 7.90 -14.53 -0.69
CA GLY A 36 6.86 -13.60 -0.25
C GLY A 36 6.38 -12.71 -1.38
N ILE A 37 5.59 -11.71 -1.02
CA ILE A 37 5.08 -10.71 -1.96
C ILE A 37 6.15 -9.68 -2.33
N ASN A 38 6.03 -9.08 -3.51
CA ASN A 38 6.80 -7.91 -3.90
C ASN A 38 6.13 -6.67 -3.29
N SER A 39 6.62 -6.27 -2.11
CA SER A 39 6.06 -5.17 -1.34
C SER A 39 6.36 -3.80 -1.96
N LEU A 40 5.47 -2.85 -1.70
CA LEU A 40 5.69 -1.42 -1.82
C LEU A 40 5.37 -0.82 -0.46
N GLY A 41 6.29 -0.96 0.51
CA GLY A 41 6.07 -0.56 1.89
C GLY A 41 5.79 0.94 2.01
N ILE A 42 4.73 1.27 2.72
CA ILE A 42 4.29 2.64 2.96
C ILE A 42 4.39 2.93 4.46
N LYS A 43 4.99 4.06 4.78
CA LYS A 43 5.06 4.62 6.12
C LYS A 43 4.24 5.90 6.14
N GLU A 44 3.16 5.90 6.87
CA GLU A 44 2.32 7.08 7.05
C GLU A 44 2.90 7.98 8.14
N VAL A 45 3.09 9.25 7.84
CA VAL A 45 3.65 10.27 8.76
C VAL A 45 2.68 11.42 8.87
N VAL A 46 2.28 11.74 10.10
CA VAL A 46 1.40 12.86 10.42
C VAL A 46 2.25 14.05 10.83
N TYR A 47 2.20 15.13 10.06
CA TYR A 47 2.86 16.37 10.41
C TYR A 47 1.92 17.24 11.26
N VAL A 48 2.45 17.74 12.37
CA VAL A 48 1.70 18.56 13.33
C VAL A 48 2.53 19.73 13.82
N ARG A 49 1.88 20.76 14.37
CA ARG A 49 2.56 21.89 14.97
C ARG A 49 3.19 21.51 16.30
N ASN A 50 4.11 22.35 16.76
CA ASN A 50 4.90 22.09 17.97
C ASN A 50 4.05 21.89 19.23
N ASP A 51 2.95 22.63 19.39
CA ASP A 51 2.10 22.51 20.59
C ASP A 51 1.30 21.20 20.58
N ASP A 52 0.85 20.76 19.39
CA ASP A 52 0.19 19.46 19.23
C ASP A 52 1.17 18.32 19.52
N LEU A 53 2.42 18.42 19.04
CA LEU A 53 3.45 17.42 19.27
C LEU A 53 3.80 17.27 20.75
N LYS A 54 3.87 18.39 21.48
CA LYS A 54 4.05 18.40 22.94
C LYS A 54 2.88 17.74 23.65
N ALA A 55 1.64 18.06 23.26
CA ALA A 55 0.45 17.47 23.86
C ALA A 55 0.41 15.94 23.64
N LEU A 56 0.74 15.45 22.44
CA LEU A 56 0.84 14.02 22.15
C LEU A 56 1.88 13.33 23.05
N ASN A 57 3.07 13.91 23.19
CA ASN A 57 4.10 13.37 24.09
C ASN A 57 3.62 13.31 25.55
N GLU A 58 3.00 14.39 26.05
CA GLU A 58 2.47 14.41 27.42
C GLU A 58 1.40 13.33 27.64
N ILE A 59 0.52 13.12 26.68
CA ILE A 59 -0.51 12.08 26.76
C ILE A 59 0.15 10.70 26.74
N ALA A 60 1.08 10.44 25.83
CA ALA A 60 1.79 9.17 25.74
C ALA A 60 2.55 8.83 27.04
N ASP A 61 3.19 9.83 27.64
CA ASP A 61 3.93 9.67 28.89
C ASP A 61 3.01 9.40 30.09
N LYS A 62 1.90 10.13 30.21
CA LYS A 62 0.90 9.95 31.28
C LYS A 62 0.19 8.61 31.20
N THR A 63 -0.14 8.16 29.99
CA THR A 63 -0.87 6.91 29.75
C THR A 63 0.03 5.69 29.62
N LYS A 64 1.35 5.88 29.51
CA LYS A 64 2.32 4.81 29.19
C LYS A 64 2.03 4.11 27.86
N LEU A 65 1.41 4.82 26.90
CA LEU A 65 1.00 4.27 25.60
C LEU A 65 2.16 3.61 24.85
N ASN A 66 3.36 4.17 24.96
CA ASN A 66 4.55 3.67 24.26
C ASN A 66 5.40 2.71 25.10
N ALA A 67 4.92 2.20 26.24
CA ALA A 67 5.74 1.42 27.17
C ALA A 67 6.32 0.14 26.55
N GLU A 68 5.50 -0.63 25.83
CA GLU A 68 5.93 -1.84 25.12
C GLU A 68 7.00 -1.53 24.06
N MET A 69 6.73 -0.53 23.22
CA MET A 69 7.67 -0.11 22.17
C MET A 69 9.02 0.33 22.76
N LEU A 70 9.01 1.10 23.88
CA LEU A 70 10.24 1.53 24.55
C LEU A 70 11.00 0.37 25.18
N ASP A 71 10.29 -0.62 25.69
CA ASP A 71 10.90 -1.84 26.22
C ASP A 71 11.51 -2.70 25.10
N ASP A 72 10.82 -2.85 23.98
CA ASP A 72 11.35 -3.53 22.80
C ASP A 72 12.61 -2.85 22.23
N GLN A 73 12.62 -1.52 22.20
CA GLN A 73 13.82 -0.76 21.80
C GLN A 73 14.98 -0.98 22.78
N LYS A 74 14.71 -0.98 24.09
CA LYS A 74 15.72 -1.22 25.12
C LYS A 74 16.35 -2.62 25.01
N HIS A 75 15.56 -3.60 24.60
CA HIS A 75 16.02 -4.99 24.41
C HIS A 75 16.52 -5.28 22.98
N GLY A 76 16.49 -4.30 22.08
CA GLY A 76 16.99 -4.43 20.71
C GLY A 76 16.05 -5.20 19.75
N TYR A 77 14.80 -5.43 20.13
CA TYR A 77 13.79 -6.02 19.26
C TYR A 77 13.23 -5.01 18.26
N LEU A 78 13.27 -3.71 18.58
CA LEU A 78 12.82 -2.64 17.71
C LEU A 78 13.94 -1.59 17.59
N LEU A 79 14.14 -1.08 16.37
CA LEU A 79 15.05 0.03 16.13
C LEU A 79 14.46 1.35 16.68
N PRO A 80 15.30 2.27 17.16
CA PRO A 80 14.83 3.59 17.57
C PRO A 80 14.17 4.32 16.39
N PRO A 81 13.24 5.27 16.69
CA PRO A 81 12.64 6.10 15.64
C PRO A 81 13.72 6.94 14.93
N GLU A 82 13.45 7.34 13.69
CA GLU A 82 14.30 8.27 12.97
C GLU A 82 14.35 9.64 13.71
N GLU A 83 15.39 10.41 13.42
CA GLU A 83 15.55 11.75 14.04
C GLU A 83 14.33 12.64 13.71
N GLY A 84 13.75 13.25 14.74
CA GLY A 84 12.56 14.11 14.61
C GLY A 84 11.23 13.37 14.58
N GLU A 85 11.23 12.05 14.70
CA GLU A 85 10.00 11.25 14.82
C GLU A 85 9.54 11.13 16.27
N VAL A 86 8.25 11.34 16.46
CA VAL A 86 7.54 11.07 17.71
C VAL A 86 6.52 9.97 17.46
N ARG A 87 6.52 8.96 18.31
CA ARG A 87 5.57 7.86 18.26
C ARG A 87 4.40 8.09 19.22
N PHE A 88 3.19 7.86 18.74
CA PHE A 88 2.00 7.82 19.56
C PHE A 88 1.26 6.52 19.22
N GLY A 89 1.53 5.47 20.00
CA GLY A 89 1.19 4.10 19.63
C GLY A 89 1.83 3.71 18.29
N ASN A 90 1.03 3.24 17.36
CA ASN A 90 1.49 2.83 16.02
C ASN A 90 1.63 4.01 15.04
N MET A 91 1.23 5.21 15.43
CA MET A 91 1.30 6.40 14.58
C MET A 91 2.63 7.12 14.71
N ILE A 92 3.09 7.70 13.61
CA ILE A 92 4.32 8.47 13.52
C ILE A 92 3.97 9.93 13.29
N PHE A 93 4.51 10.78 14.13
CA PHE A 93 4.35 12.23 14.03
C PHE A 93 5.69 12.91 13.82
N ARG A 94 5.68 13.98 13.01
CA ARG A 94 6.82 14.90 12.84
C ARG A 94 6.35 16.36 12.95
N LEU A 95 7.27 17.22 13.32
CA LEU A 95 7.04 18.66 13.34
C LEU A 95 6.90 19.19 11.89
N GLY A 96 5.85 19.96 11.65
CA GLY A 96 5.61 20.60 10.35
C GLY A 96 4.23 21.24 10.23
N GLU A 97 3.90 21.73 9.05
CA GLU A 97 2.54 22.16 8.75
C GLU A 97 1.60 20.94 8.73
N PRO A 98 0.40 21.05 9.34
CA PRO A 98 -0.52 19.90 9.49
C PRO A 98 -0.87 19.24 8.16
N LYS A 99 -0.48 17.99 8.02
CA LYS A 99 -0.79 17.12 6.88
C LYS A 99 -0.46 15.67 7.19
N VAL A 100 -1.00 14.75 6.41
CA VAL A 100 -0.60 13.36 6.40
C VAL A 100 0.14 13.10 5.10
N LEU A 101 1.29 12.44 5.18
CA LEU A 101 2.06 12.01 4.01
C LEU A 101 2.38 10.52 4.11
N SER A 102 2.34 9.86 2.98
CA SER A 102 2.79 8.48 2.84
C SER A 102 4.19 8.46 2.22
N GLU A 103 5.15 7.94 2.98
CA GLU A 103 6.54 7.77 2.55
C GLU A 103 6.76 6.35 2.07
N VAL A 104 7.30 6.18 0.87
CA VAL A 104 7.58 4.85 0.30
C VAL A 104 8.93 4.33 0.75
N SER A 105 9.00 3.04 1.06
CA SER A 105 10.24 2.34 1.40
C SER A 105 11.30 2.52 0.30
N LYS A 106 12.44 3.11 0.66
CA LYS A 106 13.57 3.32 -0.26
C LYS A 106 14.15 1.99 -0.78
N THR A 107 14.14 0.96 0.05
CA THR A 107 14.57 -0.39 -0.32
C THR A 107 13.67 -0.98 -1.39
N ASP A 108 12.34 -0.87 -1.21
CA ASP A 108 11.37 -1.37 -2.16
C ASP A 108 11.44 -0.62 -3.49
N LEU A 109 11.55 0.71 -3.45
CA LEU A 109 11.76 1.52 -4.65
C LEU A 109 13.02 1.07 -5.42
N LYS A 110 14.13 0.85 -4.73
CA LYS A 110 15.38 0.38 -5.35
C LYS A 110 15.20 -0.99 -6.01
N ARG A 111 14.54 -1.92 -5.33
CA ARG A 111 14.26 -3.27 -5.85
C ARG A 111 13.39 -3.20 -7.11
N ILE A 112 12.30 -2.43 -7.07
CA ILE A 112 11.37 -2.30 -8.21
C ILE A 112 12.05 -1.60 -9.38
N LYS A 113 12.83 -0.54 -9.16
CA LYS A 113 13.64 0.11 -10.19
C LYS A 113 14.58 -0.90 -10.89
N THR A 114 15.29 -1.71 -10.12
CA THR A 114 16.17 -2.74 -10.67
C THR A 114 15.40 -3.73 -11.52
N ALA A 115 14.24 -4.21 -11.03
CA ALA A 115 13.41 -5.15 -11.77
C ALA A 115 12.88 -4.58 -13.10
N ILE A 116 12.50 -3.28 -13.14
CA ILE A 116 12.08 -2.60 -14.37
C ILE A 116 13.24 -2.51 -15.37
N ARG A 117 14.42 -2.09 -14.92
CA ARG A 117 15.62 -2.00 -15.76
C ARG A 117 16.00 -3.36 -16.34
N ASP A 118 15.99 -4.41 -15.52
CA ASP A 118 16.30 -5.77 -15.97
C ASP A 118 15.27 -6.29 -16.97
N ALA A 119 13.98 -6.00 -16.72
CA ALA A 119 12.91 -6.38 -17.64
C ALA A 119 13.04 -5.70 -19.01
N LYS A 120 13.48 -4.45 -19.05
CA LYS A 120 13.70 -3.68 -20.28
C LYS A 120 14.74 -4.31 -21.21
N PHE A 121 15.74 -5.03 -20.66
CA PHE A 121 16.71 -5.77 -21.47
C PHE A 121 16.18 -7.09 -22.01
N GLN A 122 15.04 -7.60 -21.49
CA GLN A 122 14.54 -8.93 -21.75
C GLN A 122 13.17 -8.96 -22.41
N ALA A 123 12.49 -7.80 -22.54
CA ALA A 123 11.14 -7.71 -23.07
C ALA A 123 10.97 -6.42 -23.91
N ASP A 124 10.10 -6.53 -24.93
CA ASP A 124 9.73 -5.41 -25.80
C ASP A 124 8.73 -4.47 -25.10
N THR A 125 7.95 -5.00 -24.17
CA THR A 125 6.97 -4.23 -23.39
C THR A 125 7.12 -4.56 -21.91
N VAL A 126 7.21 -3.54 -21.08
CA VAL A 126 7.28 -3.66 -19.61
C VAL A 126 6.06 -2.97 -19.01
N LEU A 127 5.26 -3.71 -18.26
CA LEU A 127 4.09 -3.21 -17.54
C LEU A 127 4.37 -3.30 -16.04
N VAL A 128 4.00 -2.25 -15.29
CA VAL A 128 4.01 -2.27 -13.83
C VAL A 128 2.57 -2.29 -13.33
N SER A 129 2.25 -3.28 -12.49
CA SER A 129 0.94 -3.44 -11.85
C SER A 129 1.08 -3.15 -10.37
N VAL A 130 0.34 -2.18 -9.83
CA VAL A 130 0.42 -1.77 -8.43
C VAL A 130 -0.93 -1.89 -7.74
N HIS A 131 -0.98 -2.67 -6.66
CA HIS A 131 -2.16 -2.79 -5.80
C HIS A 131 -2.04 -1.85 -4.60
N SER A 132 -3.02 -0.96 -4.41
CA SER A 132 -3.03 -0.02 -3.29
C SER A 132 -4.43 0.47 -2.98
N HIS A 133 -4.90 0.25 -1.73
CA HIS A 133 -6.11 0.87 -1.19
C HIS A 133 -5.85 2.24 -0.57
N CYS A 134 -4.59 2.68 -0.47
CA CYS A 134 -4.25 3.97 0.10
C CYS A 134 -4.97 5.10 -0.63
N PHE A 135 -5.39 6.09 0.12
CA PHE A 135 -5.96 7.34 -0.39
C PHE A 135 -5.37 8.52 0.38
N GLU A 136 -5.56 9.72 -0.12
CA GLU A 136 -5.11 10.95 0.50
C GLU A 136 -6.27 11.95 0.52
N GLY A 137 -6.34 12.76 1.60
CA GLY A 137 -7.46 13.68 1.77
C GLY A 137 -8.72 13.00 2.31
N GLU A 138 -9.89 13.37 1.81
CA GLU A 138 -11.19 12.99 2.38
C GLU A 138 -11.90 11.86 1.63
N THR A 139 -11.45 11.53 0.41
CA THR A 139 -12.15 10.56 -0.44
C THR A 139 -11.22 9.54 -1.07
N LEU A 140 -11.75 8.34 -1.34
CA LEU A 140 -11.01 7.24 -1.97
C LEU A 140 -10.63 7.53 -3.42
N GLU A 141 -11.32 8.45 -4.09
CA GLU A 141 -11.05 8.89 -5.45
C GLU A 141 -9.74 9.66 -5.57
N THR A 142 -9.29 10.30 -4.48
CA THR A 142 -8.06 11.06 -4.47
C THR A 142 -6.85 10.13 -4.57
N THR A 143 -6.09 10.30 -5.63
CA THR A 143 -4.84 9.55 -5.82
C THR A 143 -3.76 10.10 -4.88
N PRO A 144 -3.15 9.26 -4.01
CA PRO A 144 -2.08 9.71 -3.14
C PRO A 144 -0.85 10.20 -3.91
N GLU A 145 -0.17 11.24 -3.40
CA GLU A 145 1.04 11.77 -4.05
C GLU A 145 2.13 10.71 -4.21
N PHE A 146 2.34 9.85 -3.20
CA PHE A 146 3.33 8.78 -3.32
C PHE A 146 3.06 7.85 -4.51
N LEU A 147 1.80 7.60 -4.85
CA LEU A 147 1.44 6.72 -5.98
C LEU A 147 1.70 7.39 -7.32
N LYS A 148 1.54 8.72 -7.41
CA LYS A 148 1.91 9.51 -8.59
C LYS A 148 3.42 9.48 -8.77
N ASP A 149 4.19 9.79 -7.73
CA ASP A 149 5.64 9.77 -7.75
C ASP A 149 6.19 8.37 -8.09
N PHE A 150 5.59 7.32 -7.53
CA PHE A 150 5.93 5.95 -7.86
C PHE A 150 5.66 5.62 -9.32
N ALA A 151 4.51 6.01 -9.85
CA ALA A 151 4.14 5.74 -11.23
C ALA A 151 5.04 6.48 -12.22
N HIS A 152 5.32 7.77 -11.97
CA HIS A 152 6.28 8.54 -12.77
C HIS A 152 7.66 7.89 -12.76
N MET A 153 8.15 7.51 -11.58
CA MET A 153 9.41 6.79 -11.45
C MET A 153 9.42 5.50 -12.27
N CYS A 154 8.34 4.72 -12.28
CA CYS A 154 8.26 3.50 -13.07
C CYS A 154 8.41 3.78 -14.58
N ILE A 155 7.77 4.81 -15.10
CA ILE A 155 7.88 5.25 -16.49
C ILE A 155 9.32 5.70 -16.80
N ASP A 156 9.91 6.53 -15.94
CA ASP A 156 11.27 7.04 -16.12
C ASP A 156 12.31 5.92 -16.12
N GLU A 157 12.09 4.84 -15.36
CA GLU A 157 12.94 3.65 -15.33
C GLU A 157 12.75 2.71 -16.54
N GLY A 158 11.71 2.93 -17.34
CA GLY A 158 11.47 2.24 -18.61
C GLY A 158 10.24 1.35 -18.67
N ALA A 159 9.29 1.50 -17.75
CA ALA A 159 7.98 0.90 -17.91
C ALA A 159 7.22 1.60 -19.06
N HIS A 160 6.43 0.83 -19.82
CA HIS A 160 5.61 1.32 -20.92
C HIS A 160 4.20 1.69 -20.48
N ALA A 161 3.76 1.19 -19.32
CA ALA A 161 2.53 1.61 -18.66
C ALA A 161 2.58 1.25 -17.17
N VAL A 162 1.83 2.02 -16.37
CA VAL A 162 1.54 1.69 -14.96
C VAL A 162 0.05 1.47 -14.80
N ILE A 163 -0.32 0.36 -14.16
CA ILE A 163 -1.70 -0.09 -13.99
C ILE A 163 -1.97 -0.24 -12.50
N GLY A 164 -2.68 0.74 -11.94
CA GLY A 164 -3.13 0.75 -10.55
C GLY A 164 -4.46 0.03 -10.38
N HIS A 165 -4.63 -0.60 -9.23
CA HIS A 165 -5.87 -1.24 -8.78
C HIS A 165 -5.88 -1.33 -7.24
N GLY A 166 -7.01 -1.70 -6.65
CA GLY A 166 -7.19 -1.86 -5.20
C GLY A 166 -8.46 -1.20 -4.67
N PRO A 167 -8.68 0.12 -4.84
CA PRO A 167 -9.77 0.84 -4.15
C PRO A 167 -11.17 0.53 -4.70
N HIS A 168 -11.30 -0.38 -5.67
CA HIS A 168 -12.57 -0.82 -6.26
C HIS A 168 -13.39 0.29 -6.94
N LEU A 169 -12.74 1.38 -7.32
CA LEU A 169 -13.33 2.53 -8.03
C LEU A 169 -12.35 3.07 -9.08
N LEU A 170 -12.86 3.84 -10.02
CA LEU A 170 -12.03 4.51 -11.02
C LEU A 170 -11.33 5.71 -10.40
N ARG A 171 -10.00 5.77 -10.57
CA ARG A 171 -9.20 6.98 -10.33
C ARG A 171 -8.78 7.61 -11.66
N PRO A 172 -8.34 8.86 -11.67
CA PRO A 172 -7.82 9.51 -12.86
C PRO A 172 -6.75 8.67 -13.56
N PHE A 173 -6.57 8.91 -14.85
CA PHE A 173 -5.42 8.46 -15.61
C PHE A 173 -4.68 9.67 -16.18
N GLU A 174 -3.42 9.49 -16.54
CA GLU A 174 -2.63 10.50 -17.22
C GLU A 174 -1.73 9.90 -18.31
N ILE A 175 -1.23 10.76 -19.18
CA ILE A 175 -0.18 10.42 -20.13
C ILE A 175 1.08 11.15 -19.68
N TYR A 176 2.03 10.40 -19.14
CA TYR A 176 3.31 10.91 -18.66
C TYR A 176 4.44 10.47 -19.60
N ASN A 177 5.21 11.43 -20.14
CA ASN A 177 6.25 11.18 -21.16
C ASN A 177 5.75 10.36 -22.36
N GLY A 178 4.47 10.56 -22.76
CA GLY A 178 3.83 9.86 -23.87
C GLY A 178 3.34 8.43 -23.54
N LEU A 179 3.41 7.99 -22.28
CA LEU A 179 3.04 6.67 -21.82
C LEU A 179 1.90 6.71 -20.79
N PRO A 180 0.99 5.72 -20.80
CA PRO A 180 -0.20 5.78 -19.96
C PRO A 180 0.07 5.33 -18.52
N ILE A 181 -0.53 6.04 -17.57
CA ILE A 181 -0.63 5.69 -16.16
C ILE A 181 -2.10 5.66 -15.78
N PHE A 182 -2.57 4.52 -15.27
CA PHE A 182 -3.90 4.33 -14.72
C PHE A 182 -3.78 4.17 -13.21
N TYR A 183 -4.28 5.13 -12.42
CA TYR A 183 -4.16 5.10 -10.96
C TYR A 183 -5.12 4.12 -10.28
N SER A 184 -6.24 3.82 -10.89
CA SER A 184 -7.08 2.67 -10.58
C SER A 184 -8.08 2.41 -11.71
N LEU A 185 -8.16 1.16 -12.16
CA LEU A 185 -9.12 0.75 -13.18
C LEU A 185 -10.50 0.39 -12.61
N GLY A 186 -10.66 0.39 -11.28
CA GLY A 186 -11.89 -0.07 -10.62
C GLY A 186 -12.16 -1.55 -10.84
N ASP A 187 -13.40 -1.94 -10.56
CA ASP A 187 -13.91 -3.28 -10.85
C ASP A 187 -14.66 -3.26 -12.18
N PHE A 188 -14.19 -4.04 -13.15
CA PHE A 188 -14.91 -4.20 -14.42
C PHE A 188 -16.19 -5.01 -14.25
N ILE A 189 -16.13 -6.09 -13.46
CA ILE A 189 -17.28 -6.91 -13.06
C ILE A 189 -17.10 -7.29 -11.59
N LEU A 190 -18.04 -6.91 -10.73
CA LEU A 190 -18.14 -7.37 -9.35
C LEU A 190 -19.40 -8.21 -9.21
N HIS A 191 -19.26 -9.53 -9.07
CA HIS A 191 -20.36 -10.49 -9.06
C HIS A 191 -20.48 -11.16 -7.68
N LEU A 192 -21.18 -10.49 -6.77
CA LEU A 192 -21.34 -10.95 -5.39
C LEU A 192 -22.40 -12.04 -5.24
N GLU A 193 -23.39 -12.10 -6.15
CA GLU A 193 -24.48 -13.10 -6.11
C GLU A 193 -23.96 -14.53 -6.28
N ASN A 194 -22.79 -14.73 -6.85
CA ASN A 194 -22.17 -16.05 -6.99
C ASN A 194 -21.40 -16.51 -5.74
N CYS A 195 -21.18 -15.64 -4.76
CA CYS A 195 -20.63 -16.04 -3.48
C CYS A 195 -21.64 -16.87 -2.71
N LYS A 196 -21.37 -18.17 -2.57
CA LYS A 196 -22.27 -19.10 -1.84
C LYS A 196 -21.99 -19.09 -0.33
N ILE A 197 -20.77 -18.84 0.06
CA ILE A 197 -20.31 -18.94 1.45
C ILE A 197 -19.30 -17.83 1.70
N ILE A 198 -19.43 -17.15 2.83
CA ILE A 198 -18.45 -16.22 3.40
C ILE A 198 -18.14 -16.67 4.85
N PRO A 199 -17.05 -16.20 5.45
CA PRO A 199 -16.75 -16.50 6.85
C PRO A 199 -17.89 -16.11 7.78
N TYR A 200 -18.15 -16.94 8.81
CA TYR A 200 -19.28 -16.76 9.72
C TYR A 200 -19.25 -15.44 10.50
N ASP A 201 -18.06 -14.95 10.80
CA ASP A 201 -17.84 -13.65 11.47
C ASP A 201 -18.38 -12.46 10.66
N PHE A 202 -18.45 -12.56 9.33
CA PHE A 202 -19.13 -11.55 8.50
C PHE A 202 -20.64 -11.51 8.78
N TYR A 203 -21.28 -12.67 8.88
CA TYR A 203 -22.71 -12.73 9.26
C TYR A 203 -22.95 -12.11 10.63
N GLN A 204 -22.11 -12.46 11.61
CA GLN A 204 -22.20 -11.90 12.95
C GLN A 204 -21.98 -10.38 12.96
N LYS A 205 -20.98 -9.90 12.23
CA LYS A 205 -20.63 -8.47 12.14
C LYS A 205 -21.79 -7.60 11.63
N TYR A 206 -22.55 -8.11 10.66
CA TYR A 206 -23.63 -7.36 10.03
C TYR A 206 -25.04 -7.77 10.55
N GLY A 207 -25.10 -8.63 11.55
CA GLY A 207 -26.35 -9.04 12.18
C GLY A 207 -27.31 -9.78 11.25
N VAL A 208 -26.76 -10.53 10.29
CA VAL A 208 -27.52 -11.32 9.30
C VAL A 208 -27.44 -12.80 9.66
N ALA A 209 -28.56 -13.53 9.58
CA ALA A 209 -28.52 -14.98 9.76
C ALA A 209 -27.92 -15.68 8.53
N PRO A 210 -27.10 -16.73 8.66
CA PRO A 210 -26.49 -17.42 7.52
C PRO A 210 -27.50 -17.93 6.48
N GLU A 211 -28.70 -18.26 6.93
CA GLU A 211 -29.82 -18.75 6.10
C GLU A 211 -30.37 -17.66 5.17
N GLU A 212 -30.17 -16.38 5.51
CA GLU A 212 -30.57 -15.24 4.68
C GLU A 212 -29.65 -15.05 3.47
N GLY A 213 -28.45 -15.64 3.54
CA GLY A 213 -27.51 -15.69 2.43
C GLY A 213 -26.54 -14.51 2.38
N VAL A 214 -25.52 -14.69 1.55
CA VAL A 214 -24.39 -13.75 1.40
C VAL A 214 -24.83 -12.39 0.88
N TYR A 215 -25.83 -12.36 0.01
CA TYR A 215 -26.34 -11.12 -0.58
C TYR A 215 -26.89 -10.16 0.48
N GLU A 216 -27.62 -10.65 1.49
CA GLU A 216 -28.17 -9.80 2.58
C GLU A 216 -27.05 -9.23 3.46
N VAL A 217 -25.92 -9.94 3.61
CA VAL A 217 -24.74 -9.40 4.32
C VAL A 217 -24.17 -8.19 3.58
N PHE A 218 -23.97 -8.29 2.27
CA PHE A 218 -23.47 -7.17 1.46
C PHE A 218 -24.44 -6.01 1.39
N LYS A 219 -25.73 -6.29 1.30
CA LYS A 219 -26.79 -5.28 1.34
C LYS A 219 -26.84 -4.57 2.70
N SER A 220 -26.67 -5.29 3.80
CA SER A 220 -26.59 -4.69 5.14
C SER A 220 -25.36 -3.82 5.31
N ARG A 221 -24.23 -4.17 4.70
CA ARG A 221 -22.99 -3.38 4.68
C ARG A 221 -23.20 -1.99 4.05
N THR A 222 -24.10 -1.85 3.09
CA THR A 222 -24.30 -0.62 2.30
C THR A 222 -25.58 0.14 2.67
N ARG A 223 -26.32 -0.30 3.71
CA ARG A 223 -27.59 0.32 4.10
C ARG A 223 -27.48 1.75 4.65
N ASP A 224 -26.32 2.12 5.16
CA ASP A 224 -26.10 3.42 5.82
C ASP A 224 -25.29 4.40 4.95
N PHE A 225 -25.19 4.13 3.64
CA PHE A 225 -24.52 4.99 2.66
C PHE A 225 -25.44 5.42 1.54
#